data_6944e7aeb0ae4a98c93c9c7caa65782c
#
_entry.id   6944e7aeb0ae4a98c93c9c7caa65782c
#
_cell.length_a   1.000
_cell.length_b   1.000
_cell.length_c   1.000
_cell.angle_alpha   90.00
_cell.angle_beta   90.00
_cell.angle_gamma   90.00
#
_symmetry.space_group_name_H-M   'P 1'
#
loop_
_entity.id
_entity.type
_entity.pdbx_description
1 polymer ?
#
loop_
_entity_poly.entity_id
_entity_poly.type
_entity_poly.pdbx_seq_one_letter_code
_entity_poly.pdbx_strand_id
1 'polypeptide(L)'
;DKEHPYREMPLRILRIMVSPGVYECIITNLPDGEFPAEEIKKIYKMRWGIETSSRELKYAIGMSCLHSKKEEYIIQEILARVLLYNFCEIITTHVTITQKKRKYTYQVNYTMAVFLCRKFLRMPDGAFHTDIEGLISKELLSVRPGRNYKRKLKPHPAVSFLYRTS
;
A
#
# COMPACT_ATOMS: atom_id res chain seq x y z
N ASP A 1 0.25 28.97 32.08
CA ASP A 1 0.91 27.65 31.90
C ASP A 1 -0.02 26.57 32.44
N LYS A 2 -0.69 25.85 31.56
CA LYS A 2 -1.45 24.67 31.97
C LYS A 2 -0.42 23.59 32.24
N GLU A 3 -0.21 23.23 33.47
CA GLU A 3 0.53 22.03 33.85
C GLU A 3 -0.10 20.84 33.17
N HIS A 4 0.61 20.26 32.21
CA HIS A 4 0.23 18.97 31.65
C HIS A 4 0.60 17.90 32.69
N PRO A 5 -0.39 17.26 33.34
CA PRO A 5 -0.07 16.23 34.32
C PRO A 5 0.68 15.08 33.63
N TYR A 6 1.85 14.76 34.14
CA TYR A 6 2.56 13.54 33.72
C TYR A 6 1.65 12.35 33.96
N ARG A 7 1.46 11.52 32.94
CA ARG A 7 0.74 10.25 33.06
C ARG A 7 1.75 9.13 33.01
N GLU A 8 1.75 8.31 34.02
CA GLU A 8 2.50 7.06 34.00
C GLU A 8 1.84 6.14 32.96
N MET A 9 2.65 5.63 32.05
CA MET A 9 2.23 4.69 31.04
C MET A 9 3.11 3.44 31.16
N PRO A 10 2.55 2.28 31.50
CA PRO A 10 3.31 1.04 31.51
C PRO A 10 3.72 0.70 30.08
N LEU A 11 5.00 0.54 29.87
CA LEU A 11 5.57 0.13 28.59
C LEU A 11 6.28 -1.21 28.76
N ARG A 12 6.11 -2.07 27.77
CA ARG A 12 6.89 -3.30 27.66
C ARG A 12 7.70 -3.30 26.38
N ILE A 13 8.84 -3.96 26.42
CA ILE A 13 9.74 -4.13 25.29
C ILE A 13 9.72 -5.59 24.88
N LEU A 14 9.44 -5.85 23.62
CA LEU A 14 9.41 -7.17 23.02
C LEU A 14 10.56 -7.29 22.02
N ARG A 15 11.38 -8.33 22.16
CA ARG A 15 12.41 -8.68 21.18
C ARG A 15 11.88 -9.81 20.30
N ILE A 16 11.65 -9.51 19.02
CA ILE A 16 11.05 -10.43 18.06
C ILE A 16 12.09 -10.83 17.02
N MET A 17 12.27 -12.11 16.78
CA MET A 17 13.10 -12.62 15.70
C MET A 17 12.33 -12.51 14.37
N VAL A 18 12.84 -11.71 13.44
CA VAL A 18 12.25 -11.48 12.10
C VAL A 18 12.89 -12.35 11.03
N SER A 19 14.15 -12.72 11.19
CA SER A 19 14.88 -13.70 10.39
C SER A 19 16.00 -14.32 11.21
N PRO A 20 16.61 -15.43 10.77
CA PRO A 20 17.68 -16.06 11.52
C PRO A 20 18.79 -15.07 11.91
N GLY A 21 18.98 -14.87 13.23
CA GLY A 21 19.97 -13.94 13.78
C GLY A 21 19.59 -12.45 13.75
N VAL A 22 18.46 -12.07 13.17
CA VAL A 22 17.99 -10.68 13.09
C VAL A 22 16.79 -10.49 14.01
N TYR A 23 16.92 -9.53 14.91
CA TYR A 23 15.87 -9.20 15.88
C TYR A 23 15.41 -7.76 15.72
N GLU A 24 14.13 -7.54 15.94
CA GLU A 24 13.53 -6.21 16.11
C GLU A 24 13.02 -6.06 17.53
N CYS A 25 13.14 -4.84 18.08
CA CYS A 25 12.59 -4.48 19.37
C CYS A 25 11.36 -3.61 19.18
N ILE A 26 10.24 -4.06 19.74
CA ILE A 26 8.97 -3.34 19.70
C ILE A 26 8.67 -2.83 21.10
N ILE A 27 8.38 -1.53 21.22
CA ILE A 27 7.90 -0.91 22.45
C ILE A 27 6.39 -0.76 22.33
N THR A 28 5.64 -1.24 23.32
CA THR A 28 4.18 -1.17 23.31
C THR A 28 3.64 -0.96 24.72
N ASN A 29 2.48 -0.32 24.81
CA ASN A 29 1.68 -0.20 26.03
C ASN A 29 0.54 -1.23 26.10
N LEU A 30 0.42 -2.12 25.11
CA LEU A 30 -0.60 -3.15 25.09
C LEU A 30 -0.31 -4.19 26.18
N PRO A 31 -1.32 -4.58 27.00
CA PRO A 31 -1.13 -5.50 28.12
C PRO A 31 -0.82 -6.92 27.62
N ASP A 32 0.03 -7.64 28.37
CA ASP A 32 0.51 -8.98 27.97
C ASP A 32 -0.61 -10.02 27.96
N GLY A 33 -1.54 -9.93 28.92
CA GLY A 33 -2.65 -10.87 29.03
C GLY A 33 -3.61 -10.86 27.83
N GLU A 34 -3.80 -9.68 27.20
CA GLU A 34 -4.67 -9.53 26.02
C GLU A 34 -3.90 -9.66 24.71
N PHE A 35 -2.63 -9.23 24.71
CA PHE A 35 -1.78 -9.18 23.51
C PHE A 35 -0.46 -9.91 23.76
N PRO A 36 -0.43 -11.24 23.68
CA PRO A 36 0.80 -12.00 23.76
C PRO A 36 1.79 -11.64 22.64
N ALA A 37 3.06 -11.97 22.82
CA ALA A 37 4.14 -11.58 21.89
C ALA A 37 3.87 -11.96 20.43
N GLU A 38 3.24 -13.11 20.19
CA GLU A 38 2.88 -13.55 18.82
C GLU A 38 1.78 -12.68 18.21
N GLU A 39 0.86 -12.17 19.00
CA GLU A 39 -0.19 -11.26 18.53
C GLU A 39 0.41 -9.88 18.19
N ILE A 40 1.27 -9.36 19.06
CA ILE A 40 2.03 -8.12 18.77
C ILE A 40 2.85 -8.26 17.48
N LYS A 41 3.45 -9.41 17.25
CA LYS A 41 4.19 -9.69 16.01
C LYS A 41 3.29 -9.62 14.76
N LYS A 42 2.06 -10.10 14.84
CA LYS A 42 1.08 -9.99 13.74
C LYS A 42 0.67 -8.54 13.52
N ILE A 43 0.30 -7.82 14.58
CA ILE A 43 -0.05 -6.40 14.53
C ILE A 43 1.09 -5.58 13.92
N TYR A 44 2.32 -5.81 14.35
CA TYR A 44 3.50 -5.13 13.84
C TYR A 44 3.72 -5.40 12.34
N LYS A 45 3.49 -6.63 11.87
CA LYS A 45 3.54 -6.95 10.44
C LYS A 45 2.53 -6.17 9.61
N MET A 46 1.35 -5.89 10.15
CA MET A 46 0.32 -5.10 9.47
C MET A 46 0.78 -3.65 9.21
N ARG A 47 1.70 -3.12 10.04
CA ARG A 47 2.31 -1.80 9.81
C ARG A 47 2.99 -1.66 8.45
N TRP A 48 3.55 -2.75 7.92
CA TRP A 48 4.17 -2.75 6.59
C TRP A 48 3.18 -2.45 5.46
N GLY A 49 1.90 -2.60 5.71
CA GLY A 49 0.84 -2.18 4.80
C GLY A 49 0.91 -0.69 4.49
N ILE A 50 1.25 0.17 5.47
CA ILE A 50 1.39 1.62 5.30
C ILE A 50 2.50 1.96 4.31
N GLU A 51 3.64 1.28 4.39
CA GLU A 51 4.78 1.51 3.48
C GLU A 51 4.44 1.05 2.05
N THR A 52 3.72 -0.05 1.91
CA THR A 52 3.23 -0.55 0.62
C THR A 52 2.23 0.44 0.02
N SER A 53 1.23 0.87 0.78
CA SER A 53 0.23 1.86 0.38
C SER A 53 0.87 3.18 -0.05
N SER A 54 1.84 3.68 0.71
CA SER A 54 2.60 4.89 0.35
C SER A 54 3.36 4.75 -0.96
N ARG A 55 3.91 3.56 -1.23
CA ARG A 55 4.60 3.25 -2.50
C ARG A 55 3.62 3.19 -3.65
N GLU A 56 2.47 2.58 -3.45
CA GLU A 56 1.41 2.45 -4.46
C GLU A 56 0.82 3.81 -4.82
N LEU A 57 0.52 4.64 -3.83
CA LEU A 57 0.10 6.02 -4.03
C LEU A 57 1.13 6.82 -4.83
N LYS A 58 2.41 6.75 -4.47
CA LYS A 58 3.47 7.51 -5.15
C LYS A 58 3.68 7.08 -6.60
N TYR A 59 3.72 5.78 -6.86
CA TYR A 59 4.19 5.25 -8.16
C TYR A 59 3.05 4.70 -9.02
N ALA A 60 2.21 3.81 -8.51
CA ALA A 60 1.14 3.22 -9.31
C ALA A 60 0.01 4.22 -9.60
N ILE A 61 -0.39 4.98 -8.59
CA ILE A 61 -1.39 6.05 -8.72
C ILE A 61 -0.77 7.33 -9.29
N GLY A 62 0.53 7.57 -9.00
CA GLY A 62 1.28 8.70 -9.54
C GLY A 62 1.21 9.98 -8.71
N MET A 63 0.96 9.91 -7.38
CA MET A 63 0.86 11.10 -6.50
C MET A 63 2.11 11.97 -6.46
N SER A 64 3.28 11.43 -6.85
CA SER A 64 4.52 12.21 -6.96
C SER A 64 4.63 13.03 -8.25
N CYS A 65 3.71 12.88 -9.19
CA CYS A 65 3.74 13.54 -10.48
C CYS A 65 2.43 14.27 -10.74
N LEU A 66 2.41 15.58 -10.56
CA LEU A 66 1.22 16.40 -10.76
C LEU A 66 1.29 17.13 -12.11
N HIS A 67 0.13 17.33 -12.75
CA HIS A 67 0.03 18.00 -14.06
C HIS A 67 -0.25 19.49 -13.92
N SER A 68 -1.00 19.88 -12.91
CA SER A 68 -1.44 21.24 -12.69
C SER A 68 -0.45 22.04 -11.85
N LYS A 69 -0.43 23.36 -12.08
CA LYS A 69 0.38 24.31 -11.29
C LYS A 69 -0.48 25.21 -10.40
N LYS A 70 -1.78 25.33 -10.71
CA LYS A 70 -2.73 26.11 -9.89
C LYS A 70 -3.20 25.27 -8.72
N GLU A 71 -3.26 25.86 -7.53
CA GLU A 71 -3.59 25.20 -6.27
C GLU A 71 -4.90 24.41 -6.34
N GLU A 72 -5.97 25.03 -6.84
CA GLU A 72 -7.29 24.41 -6.95
C GLU A 72 -7.25 23.11 -7.78
N TYR A 73 -6.55 23.14 -8.90
CA TYR A 73 -6.42 21.96 -9.77
C TYR A 73 -5.46 20.90 -9.20
N ILE A 74 -4.46 21.32 -8.41
CA ILE A 74 -3.61 20.39 -7.67
C ILE A 74 -4.46 19.63 -6.65
N ILE A 75 -5.30 20.33 -5.90
CA ILE A 75 -6.23 19.72 -4.93
C ILE A 75 -7.17 18.74 -5.62
N GLN A 76 -7.79 19.13 -6.73
CA GLN A 76 -8.65 18.22 -7.51
C GLN A 76 -7.90 16.98 -7.99
N GLU A 77 -6.67 17.14 -8.48
CA GLU A 77 -5.85 16.04 -8.95
C GLU A 77 -5.49 15.08 -7.81
N ILE A 78 -5.16 15.60 -6.64
CA ILE A 78 -4.88 14.81 -5.44
C ILE A 78 -6.12 14.03 -5.01
N LEU A 79 -7.27 14.69 -4.89
CA LEU A 79 -8.52 14.05 -4.50
C LEU A 79 -8.94 12.96 -5.48
N ALA A 80 -8.86 13.21 -6.79
CA ALA A 80 -9.17 12.22 -7.81
C ALA A 80 -8.27 10.98 -7.71
N ARG A 81 -6.99 11.17 -7.39
CA ARG A 81 -6.03 10.07 -7.21
C ARG A 81 -6.29 9.29 -5.94
N VAL A 82 -6.65 9.95 -4.84
CA VAL A 82 -7.04 9.29 -3.58
C VAL A 82 -8.32 8.47 -3.79
N LEU A 83 -9.30 9.00 -4.51
CA LEU A 83 -10.52 8.25 -4.86
C LEU A 83 -10.18 7.01 -5.71
N LEU A 84 -9.35 7.16 -6.72
CA LEU A 84 -8.90 6.03 -7.53
C LEU A 84 -8.17 4.99 -6.69
N TYR A 85 -7.30 5.42 -5.76
CA TYR A 85 -6.61 4.52 -4.84
C TYR A 85 -7.59 3.73 -3.99
N ASN A 86 -8.52 4.41 -3.32
CA ASN A 86 -9.52 3.76 -2.47
C ASN A 86 -10.40 2.77 -3.26
N PHE A 87 -10.79 3.15 -4.47
CA PHE A 87 -11.53 2.26 -5.37
C PHE A 87 -10.72 1.01 -5.72
N CYS A 88 -9.44 1.16 -6.08
CA CYS A 88 -8.56 0.03 -6.36
C CYS A 88 -8.37 -0.87 -5.14
N GLU A 89 -8.22 -0.31 -3.94
CA GLU A 89 -8.10 -1.08 -2.70
C GLU A 89 -9.34 -1.93 -2.44
N ILE A 90 -10.53 -1.33 -2.56
CA ILE A 90 -11.79 -2.04 -2.40
C ILE A 90 -11.88 -3.20 -3.38
N ILE A 91 -11.65 -2.98 -4.66
CA ILE A 91 -11.73 -4.03 -5.69
C ILE A 91 -10.67 -5.11 -5.45
N THR A 92 -9.42 -4.74 -5.18
CA THR A 92 -8.33 -5.72 -5.01
C THR A 92 -8.50 -6.59 -3.77
N THR A 93 -9.15 -6.09 -2.71
CA THR A 93 -9.47 -6.91 -1.53
C THR A 93 -10.51 -8.00 -1.80
N HIS A 94 -11.37 -7.82 -2.81
CA HIS A 94 -12.37 -8.82 -3.22
C HIS A 94 -11.82 -9.83 -4.24
N VAL A 95 -10.66 -9.55 -4.86
CA VAL A 95 -10.08 -10.47 -5.84
C VAL A 95 -9.61 -11.76 -5.18
N THR A 96 -10.28 -12.87 -5.51
CA THR A 96 -9.89 -14.19 -5.04
C THR A 96 -8.75 -14.75 -5.87
N ILE A 97 -7.62 -15.03 -5.24
CA ILE A 97 -6.46 -15.64 -5.89
C ILE A 97 -6.47 -17.15 -5.62
N THR A 98 -6.79 -17.93 -6.63
CA THR A 98 -6.67 -19.39 -6.54
C THR A 98 -5.20 -19.79 -6.65
N GLN A 99 -4.60 -20.17 -5.53
CA GLN A 99 -3.24 -20.71 -5.48
C GLN A 99 -3.24 -22.14 -5.99
N LYS A 100 -2.97 -22.31 -7.30
CA LYS A 100 -2.77 -23.65 -7.89
C LYS A 100 -1.44 -24.24 -7.37
N LYS A 101 -1.24 -25.56 -7.48
CA LYS A 101 0.06 -26.22 -7.19
C LYS A 101 1.13 -25.72 -8.16
N ARG A 102 1.73 -24.55 -7.84
CA ARG A 102 2.77 -23.88 -8.64
C ARG A 102 4.02 -23.67 -7.76
N LYS A 103 5.18 -23.46 -8.39
CA LYS A 103 6.45 -23.23 -7.71
C LYS A 103 6.44 -22.00 -6.79
N TYR A 104 5.64 -20.97 -7.11
CA TYR A 104 5.58 -19.71 -6.38
C TYR A 104 4.14 -19.39 -5.98
N THR A 105 3.99 -18.64 -4.89
CA THR A 105 2.73 -17.95 -4.56
C THR A 105 2.53 -16.76 -5.50
N TYR A 106 1.28 -16.36 -5.69
CA TYR A 106 0.90 -15.25 -6.56
C TYR A 106 0.18 -14.18 -5.77
N GLN A 107 0.35 -12.95 -6.19
CA GLN A 107 -0.33 -11.77 -5.65
C GLN A 107 -0.90 -10.93 -6.79
N VAL A 108 -1.83 -10.05 -6.47
CA VAL A 108 -2.39 -9.09 -7.43
C VAL A 108 -1.28 -8.20 -8.00
N ASN A 109 -1.30 -8.01 -9.30
CA ASN A 109 -0.50 -6.99 -9.97
C ASN A 109 -1.17 -5.63 -9.78
N TYR A 110 -0.78 -4.90 -8.73
CA TYR A 110 -1.43 -3.64 -8.37
C TYR A 110 -1.37 -2.59 -9.49
N THR A 111 -0.29 -2.52 -10.24
CA THR A 111 -0.17 -1.60 -11.39
C THR A 111 -1.21 -1.91 -12.46
N MET A 112 -1.44 -3.19 -12.78
CA MET A 112 -2.48 -3.59 -13.70
C MET A 112 -3.88 -3.37 -13.12
N ALA A 113 -4.07 -3.61 -11.82
CA ALA A 113 -5.33 -3.30 -11.15
C ALA A 113 -5.67 -1.81 -11.27
N VAL A 114 -4.73 -0.91 -11.01
CA VAL A 114 -4.92 0.54 -11.21
C VAL A 114 -5.28 0.88 -12.65
N PHE A 115 -4.60 0.27 -13.61
CA PHE A 115 -4.90 0.49 -15.04
C PHE A 115 -6.32 0.05 -15.39
N LEU A 116 -6.74 -1.13 -14.95
CA LEU A 116 -8.07 -1.67 -15.18
C LEU A 116 -9.16 -0.85 -14.48
N CYS A 117 -8.94 -0.47 -13.23
CA CYS A 117 -9.83 0.41 -12.47
C CYS A 117 -10.01 1.77 -13.16
N ARG A 118 -8.91 2.37 -13.62
CA ARG A 118 -8.95 3.64 -14.36
C ARG A 118 -9.71 3.51 -15.68
N LYS A 119 -9.54 2.41 -16.40
CA LYS A 119 -10.28 2.11 -17.61
C LYS A 119 -11.78 1.95 -17.33
N PHE A 120 -12.11 1.21 -16.27
CA PHE A 120 -13.49 0.99 -15.82
C PHE A 120 -14.20 2.30 -15.51
N LEU A 121 -13.57 3.20 -14.73
CA LEU A 121 -14.15 4.51 -14.37
C LEU A 121 -14.34 5.47 -15.56
N ARG A 122 -13.73 5.18 -16.72
CA ARG A 122 -13.88 5.96 -17.93
C ARG A 122 -14.91 5.37 -18.91
N MET A 123 -15.50 4.22 -18.57
CA MET A 123 -16.52 3.63 -19.42
C MET A 123 -17.82 4.45 -19.36
N PRO A 124 -18.53 4.60 -20.50
CA PRO A 124 -19.83 5.25 -20.51
C PRO A 124 -20.82 4.52 -19.61
N ASP A 125 -21.82 5.26 -19.09
CA ASP A 125 -22.91 4.69 -18.34
C ASP A 125 -23.61 3.58 -19.15
N GLY A 126 -23.82 2.42 -18.52
CA GLY A 126 -24.37 1.21 -19.15
C GLY A 126 -23.35 0.15 -19.56
N ALA A 127 -22.06 0.45 -19.55
CA ALA A 127 -20.99 -0.53 -19.80
C ALA A 127 -20.55 -1.32 -18.55
N PHE A 128 -21.30 -1.20 -17.45
CA PHE A 128 -20.94 -1.73 -16.11
C PHE A 128 -21.03 -3.25 -15.95
N HIS A 129 -21.24 -4.01 -17.01
CA HIS A 129 -21.22 -5.49 -16.94
C HIS A 129 -19.80 -6.08 -17.02
N THR A 130 -18.77 -5.25 -16.92
CA THR A 130 -17.38 -5.74 -16.98
C THR A 130 -16.98 -6.31 -15.63
N ASP A 131 -16.68 -7.61 -15.58
CA ASP A 131 -16.11 -8.28 -14.42
C ASP A 131 -14.66 -7.82 -14.20
N ILE A 132 -14.52 -6.69 -13.48
CA ILE A 132 -13.22 -6.09 -13.20
C ILE A 132 -12.37 -6.98 -12.28
N GLU A 133 -12.99 -7.66 -11.31
CA GLU A 133 -12.30 -8.58 -10.40
C GLU A 133 -11.76 -9.79 -11.16
N GLY A 134 -12.55 -10.35 -12.06
CA GLY A 134 -12.12 -11.45 -12.94
C GLY A 134 -11.00 -11.02 -13.89
N LEU A 135 -10.99 -9.79 -14.39
CA LEU A 135 -9.89 -9.26 -15.20
C LEU A 135 -8.61 -9.11 -14.37
N ILE A 136 -8.69 -8.55 -13.16
CA ILE A 136 -7.55 -8.40 -12.26
C ILE A 136 -7.00 -9.76 -11.82
N SER A 137 -7.87 -10.74 -11.59
CA SER A 137 -7.47 -12.10 -11.19
C SER A 137 -6.64 -12.85 -12.24
N LYS A 138 -6.68 -12.42 -13.50
CA LYS A 138 -5.84 -12.94 -14.59
C LYS A 138 -4.44 -12.34 -14.62
N GLU A 139 -4.27 -11.15 -14.06
CA GLU A 139 -3.04 -10.36 -14.07
C GLU A 139 -2.30 -10.48 -12.74
N LEU A 140 -1.73 -11.65 -12.47
CA LEU A 140 -1.05 -11.94 -11.21
C LEU A 140 0.47 -11.87 -11.33
N LEU A 141 1.12 -11.46 -10.25
CA LEU A 141 2.57 -11.46 -10.10
C LEU A 141 3.04 -12.63 -9.23
N SER A 142 4.10 -13.31 -9.64
CA SER A 142 4.74 -14.33 -8.80
C SER A 142 5.56 -13.70 -7.70
N VAL A 143 5.31 -14.11 -6.46
CA VAL A 143 6.14 -13.76 -5.29
C VAL A 143 7.37 -14.65 -5.28
N ARG A 144 8.54 -14.06 -5.46
CA ARG A 144 9.83 -14.77 -5.47
C ARG A 144 10.63 -14.39 -4.22
N PRO A 145 10.62 -15.21 -3.16
CA PRO A 145 11.36 -14.91 -1.94
C PRO A 145 12.87 -14.85 -2.23
N GLY A 146 13.56 -13.99 -1.49
CA GLY A 146 15.03 -13.86 -1.59
C GLY A 146 15.56 -13.05 -2.79
N ARG A 147 14.68 -12.46 -3.62
CA ARG A 147 15.11 -11.64 -4.74
C ARG A 147 15.43 -10.23 -4.28
N ASN A 148 16.71 -9.96 -4.05
CA ASN A 148 17.21 -8.64 -3.69
C ASN A 148 17.90 -7.96 -4.88
N TYR A 149 17.51 -6.74 -5.18
CA TYR A 149 18.19 -5.88 -6.13
C TYR A 149 18.82 -4.70 -5.38
N LYS A 150 20.10 -4.43 -5.61
CA LYS A 150 20.73 -3.19 -5.14
C LYS A 150 20.00 -2.01 -5.76
N ARG A 151 19.36 -1.19 -4.91
CA ARG A 151 18.72 0.05 -5.37
C ARG A 151 19.79 1.04 -5.80
N LYS A 152 19.74 1.49 -7.03
CA LYS A 152 20.46 2.70 -7.44
C LYS A 152 19.67 3.89 -6.88
N LEU A 153 20.15 4.46 -5.80
CA LEU A 153 19.58 5.69 -5.24
C LEU A 153 19.91 6.83 -6.20
N LYS A 154 18.95 7.19 -7.05
CA LYS A 154 19.01 8.46 -7.78
C LYS A 154 18.27 9.49 -6.94
N PRO A 155 18.84 10.68 -6.70
CA PRO A 155 18.12 11.77 -6.06
C PRO A 155 16.95 12.17 -6.97
N HIS A 156 15.73 11.93 -6.50
CA HIS A 156 14.52 12.42 -7.17
C HIS A 156 13.96 13.58 -6.35
N PRO A 157 13.46 14.64 -6.99
CA PRO A 157 12.71 15.66 -6.30
C PRO A 157 11.50 15.03 -5.60
N ALA A 158 11.08 15.58 -4.47
CA ALA A 158 9.97 15.07 -3.67
C ALA A 158 8.66 15.01 -4.48
N VAL A 159 8.47 15.99 -5.36
CA VAL A 159 7.34 16.08 -6.29
C VAL A 159 7.87 16.52 -7.65
N SER A 160 7.34 15.95 -8.73
CA SER A 160 7.62 16.37 -10.11
C SER A 160 6.32 16.73 -10.83
N PHE A 161 6.41 17.74 -11.69
CA PHE A 161 5.31 18.11 -12.58
C PHE A 161 5.54 17.49 -13.94
N LEU A 162 4.51 16.83 -14.48
CA LEU A 162 4.54 16.30 -15.83
C LEU A 162 4.17 17.45 -16.79
N TYR A 163 5.05 17.72 -17.75
CA TYR A 163 4.70 18.61 -18.85
C TYR A 163 3.66 17.92 -19.74
N ARG A 164 2.61 18.65 -20.08
CA ARG A 164 1.72 18.20 -21.16
C ARG A 164 2.54 18.20 -22.44
N THR A 165 2.73 17.05 -23.05
CA THR A 165 3.05 16.99 -24.47
C THR A 165 1.81 17.47 -25.20
N SER A 166 1.95 18.62 -25.85
CA SER A 166 0.94 19.21 -26.73
C SER A 166 0.59 18.24 -27.85
#